data_ad0d7ccd80e7679bccf40652214142f9
#
_entry.id   ad0d7ccd80e7679bccf40652214142f9
#
_cell.length_a   1.000
_cell.length_b   1.000
_cell.length_c   1.000
_cell.angle_alpha   90.00
_cell.angle_beta   90.00
_cell.angle_gamma   90.00
#
_symmetry.space_group_name_H-M   'P 1'
#
loop_
_entity.id
_entity.type
_entity.pdbx_description
1 polymer ?
#
loop_
_entity_poly.entity_id
_entity_poly.type
_entity_poly.pdbx_seq_one_letter_code
_entity_poly.pdbx_strand_id
1 'polypeptide(L)'
;MSERLAVVSGGGTGIGAAVARALVVDGCSVLVVGRRPEVLTAATERIGAESGRPDAIRSVTADLTDPDHVVKVVEAVGGRPVDVLVNNAGGYHSADSGTLAGIAANWRATLDTNVLTAVLLTEALRPALRRPGGRVILISSIAAQRGGGDAYSAAKAALHGWAYSLAAQLGPDQITVNVVSPGYVAETEFFAGRMTPEGHAQRVAATLVGRAGVPDDVAESVRYLASPAAGYVTGQVLGVNGGSVLGR
;
A
#
# COMPACT_ATOMS: atom_id res chain seq x y z
N MET A 1 14.92 21.76 -9.40
CA MET A 1 14.24 21.14 -8.24
C MET A 1 14.79 19.73 -8.11
N SER A 2 15.12 19.26 -6.92
CA SER A 2 15.55 17.87 -6.72
C SER A 2 14.43 16.91 -7.09
N GLU A 3 14.76 15.77 -7.69
CA GLU A 3 13.81 14.71 -8.03
C GLU A 3 13.10 14.20 -6.78
N ARG A 4 11.76 14.07 -6.82
CA ARG A 4 10.95 13.59 -5.69
C ARG A 4 11.27 12.13 -5.39
N LEU A 5 11.35 11.77 -4.11
CA LEU A 5 11.54 10.39 -3.67
C LEU A 5 10.22 9.80 -3.17
N ALA A 6 9.85 8.66 -3.73
CA ALA A 6 8.76 7.84 -3.23
C ALA A 6 9.28 6.53 -2.64
N VAL A 7 8.69 6.09 -1.53
CA VAL A 7 8.93 4.76 -0.93
C VAL A 7 7.64 3.96 -1.01
N VAL A 8 7.68 2.75 -1.58
CA VAL A 8 6.51 1.88 -1.78
C VAL A 8 6.78 0.52 -1.16
N SER A 9 6.08 0.20 -0.07
CA SER A 9 6.15 -1.13 0.52
C SER A 9 5.29 -2.13 -0.26
N GLY A 10 5.75 -3.39 -0.38
CA GLY A 10 5.12 -4.39 -1.23
C GLY A 10 5.16 -4.04 -2.71
N GLY A 11 6.20 -3.30 -3.15
CA GLY A 11 6.30 -2.74 -4.50
C GLY A 11 6.70 -3.73 -5.60
N GLY A 12 6.90 -5.00 -5.27
CA GLY A 12 7.34 -6.02 -6.25
C GLY A 12 6.24 -6.61 -7.12
N THR A 13 4.98 -6.59 -6.68
CA THR A 13 3.85 -7.23 -7.40
C THR A 13 2.55 -6.44 -7.27
N GLY A 14 1.58 -6.77 -8.10
CA GLY A 14 0.20 -6.30 -8.01
C GLY A 14 0.06 -4.79 -7.90
N ILE A 15 -0.74 -4.33 -6.96
CA ILE A 15 -1.01 -2.90 -6.72
C ILE A 15 0.28 -2.12 -6.43
N GLY A 16 1.18 -2.66 -5.60
CA GLY A 16 2.42 -1.98 -5.25
C GLY A 16 3.34 -1.73 -6.44
N ALA A 17 3.46 -2.71 -7.34
CA ALA A 17 4.26 -2.57 -8.56
C ALA A 17 3.62 -1.56 -9.55
N ALA A 18 2.29 -1.57 -9.69
CA ALA A 18 1.58 -0.58 -10.51
C ALA A 18 1.74 0.84 -9.96
N VAL A 19 1.64 1.02 -8.64
CA VAL A 19 1.91 2.29 -7.95
C VAL A 19 3.36 2.75 -8.18
N ALA A 20 4.33 1.86 -8.01
CA ALA A 20 5.74 2.18 -8.26
C ALA A 20 5.95 2.66 -9.70
N ARG A 21 5.39 1.95 -10.68
CA ARG A 21 5.44 2.32 -12.09
C ARG A 21 4.81 3.70 -12.34
N ALA A 22 3.62 3.94 -11.83
CA ALA A 22 2.93 5.23 -12.00
C ALA A 22 3.75 6.39 -11.44
N LEU A 23 4.38 6.23 -10.26
CA LEU A 23 5.22 7.26 -9.65
C LEU A 23 6.54 7.47 -10.42
N VAL A 24 7.14 6.42 -11.00
CA VAL A 24 8.31 6.55 -11.88
C VAL A 24 7.95 7.35 -13.13
N VAL A 25 6.82 7.05 -13.77
CA VAL A 25 6.32 7.79 -14.94
C VAL A 25 6.06 9.26 -14.61
N ASP A 26 5.58 9.55 -13.40
CA ASP A 26 5.38 10.95 -12.92
C ASP A 26 6.68 11.65 -12.50
N GLY A 27 7.84 11.07 -12.78
CA GLY A 27 9.12 11.70 -12.55
C GLY A 27 9.70 11.52 -11.15
N CYS A 28 9.17 10.62 -10.32
CA CYS A 28 9.78 10.29 -9.04
C CYS A 28 10.96 9.32 -9.18
N SER A 29 11.95 9.43 -8.28
CA SER A 29 12.76 8.28 -7.89
C SER A 29 11.92 7.40 -6.96
N VAL A 30 11.95 6.08 -7.15
CA VAL A 30 11.15 5.15 -6.35
C VAL A 30 12.02 4.11 -5.67
N LEU A 31 11.84 3.95 -4.35
CA LEU A 31 12.40 2.85 -3.58
C LEU A 31 11.28 1.84 -3.27
N VAL A 32 11.35 0.66 -3.88
CA VAL A 32 10.41 -0.43 -3.58
C VAL A 32 10.97 -1.32 -2.49
N VAL A 33 10.11 -1.72 -1.54
CA VAL A 33 10.49 -2.55 -0.39
C VAL A 33 9.66 -3.82 -0.38
N GLY A 34 10.30 -4.96 -0.10
CA GLY A 34 9.63 -6.26 0.01
C GLY A 34 10.55 -7.35 0.53
N ARG A 35 10.02 -8.56 0.69
CA ARG A 35 10.75 -9.69 1.31
C ARG A 35 11.48 -10.57 0.30
N ARG A 36 11.08 -10.57 -0.97
CA ARG A 36 11.56 -11.49 -2.01
C ARG A 36 12.51 -10.74 -2.97
N PRO A 37 13.83 -10.91 -2.84
CA PRO A 37 14.80 -10.15 -3.63
C PRO A 37 14.64 -10.37 -5.13
N GLU A 38 14.41 -11.61 -5.58
CA GLU A 38 14.22 -11.94 -7.00
C GLU A 38 12.99 -11.26 -7.61
N VAL A 39 11.90 -11.15 -6.85
CA VAL A 39 10.66 -10.48 -7.28
C VAL A 39 10.88 -8.97 -7.38
N LEU A 40 11.61 -8.39 -6.42
CA LEU A 40 11.95 -6.97 -6.44
C LEU A 40 12.86 -6.63 -7.61
N THR A 41 13.88 -7.44 -7.87
CA THR A 41 14.79 -7.25 -9.02
C THR A 41 14.03 -7.28 -10.33
N ALA A 42 13.23 -8.33 -10.56
CA ALA A 42 12.41 -8.43 -11.76
C ALA A 42 11.43 -7.25 -11.93
N ALA A 43 10.84 -6.77 -10.83
CA ALA A 43 9.94 -5.61 -10.86
C ALA A 43 10.68 -4.32 -11.21
N THR A 44 11.87 -4.07 -10.62
CA THR A 44 12.64 -2.86 -10.90
C THR A 44 13.17 -2.83 -12.34
N GLU A 45 13.66 -3.95 -12.84
CA GLU A 45 14.11 -4.07 -14.24
C GLU A 45 12.96 -3.80 -15.22
N ARG A 46 11.82 -4.46 -15.00
CA ARG A 46 10.62 -4.29 -15.85
C ARG A 46 10.12 -2.85 -15.82
N ILE A 47 9.91 -2.27 -14.63
CA ILE A 47 9.39 -0.90 -14.48
C ILE A 47 10.37 0.12 -15.06
N GLY A 48 11.68 -0.06 -14.85
CA GLY A 48 12.72 0.78 -15.42
C GLY A 48 12.70 0.78 -16.94
N ALA A 49 12.58 -0.41 -17.56
CA ALA A 49 12.48 -0.57 -19.00
C ALA A 49 11.20 0.05 -19.57
N GLU A 50 10.03 -0.27 -18.99
CA GLU A 50 8.73 0.24 -19.44
C GLU A 50 8.62 1.76 -19.35
N SER A 51 9.22 2.37 -18.32
CA SER A 51 9.19 3.82 -18.12
C SER A 51 10.29 4.59 -18.86
N GLY A 52 11.28 3.90 -19.44
CA GLY A 52 12.48 4.50 -20.00
C GLY A 52 13.38 5.16 -18.96
N ARG A 53 13.23 4.82 -17.66
CA ARG A 53 13.94 5.43 -16.53
C ARG A 53 14.53 4.36 -15.59
N PRO A 54 15.49 3.54 -16.05
CA PRO A 54 16.01 2.42 -15.27
C PRO A 54 16.64 2.87 -13.93
N ASP A 55 17.26 4.04 -13.91
CA ASP A 55 17.94 4.58 -12.72
C ASP A 55 16.96 5.23 -11.72
N ALA A 56 15.68 5.42 -12.09
CA ALA A 56 14.68 6.03 -11.23
C ALA A 56 14.04 5.06 -10.26
N ILE A 57 14.32 3.76 -10.35
CA ILE A 57 13.74 2.75 -9.47
C ILE A 57 14.81 1.83 -8.91
N ARG A 58 14.74 1.57 -7.62
CA ARG A 58 15.63 0.66 -6.90
C ARG A 58 14.86 -0.08 -5.81
N SER A 59 15.44 -1.15 -5.28
CA SER A 59 14.78 -1.98 -4.29
C SER A 59 15.60 -2.20 -3.02
N VAL A 60 14.90 -2.49 -1.91
CA VAL A 60 15.49 -2.97 -0.66
C VAL A 60 14.72 -4.22 -0.21
N THR A 61 15.47 -5.28 0.08
CA THR A 61 14.91 -6.48 0.68
C THR A 61 14.80 -6.30 2.18
N ALA A 62 13.55 -6.25 2.69
CA ALA A 62 13.27 -6.09 4.10
C ALA A 62 11.95 -6.77 4.47
N ASP A 63 11.94 -7.44 5.62
CA ASP A 63 10.71 -7.80 6.32
C ASP A 63 10.32 -6.63 7.24
N LEU A 64 9.24 -5.95 6.91
CA LEU A 64 8.81 -4.75 7.64
C LEU A 64 8.14 -5.06 8.98
N THR A 65 7.98 -6.34 9.35
CA THR A 65 7.59 -6.74 10.71
C THR A 65 8.78 -6.76 11.67
N ASP A 66 10.01 -6.71 11.12
CA ASP A 66 11.27 -6.72 11.85
C ASP A 66 11.87 -5.29 11.91
N PRO A 67 12.00 -4.68 13.10
CA PRO A 67 12.58 -3.34 13.24
C PRO A 67 13.99 -3.20 12.66
N ASP A 68 14.84 -4.24 12.78
CA ASP A 68 16.22 -4.20 12.26
C ASP A 68 16.22 -4.17 10.72
N HIS A 69 15.24 -4.80 10.08
CA HIS A 69 15.08 -4.70 8.64
C HIS A 69 14.51 -3.35 8.20
N VAL A 70 13.70 -2.70 9.04
CA VAL A 70 13.20 -1.33 8.75
C VAL A 70 14.34 -0.32 8.74
N VAL A 71 15.34 -0.49 9.61
CA VAL A 71 16.56 0.36 9.61
C VAL A 71 17.26 0.34 8.23
N LYS A 72 17.34 -0.81 7.57
CA LYS A 72 17.93 -0.93 6.22
C LYS A 72 17.19 -0.06 5.18
N VAL A 73 15.89 0.13 5.35
CA VAL A 73 15.12 1.02 4.48
C VAL A 73 15.49 2.48 4.73
N VAL A 74 15.65 2.88 5.98
CA VAL A 74 16.11 4.24 6.35
C VAL A 74 17.51 4.51 5.78
N GLU A 75 18.42 3.56 5.90
CA GLU A 75 19.76 3.64 5.32
C GLU A 75 19.71 3.80 3.80
N ALA A 76 18.84 3.01 3.12
CA ALA A 76 18.67 3.09 1.67
C ALA A 76 18.04 4.41 1.21
N VAL A 77 17.25 5.08 2.03
CA VAL A 77 16.75 6.45 1.76
C VAL A 77 17.92 7.44 1.73
N GLY A 78 18.98 7.19 2.50
CA GLY A 78 20.23 7.92 2.40
C GLY A 78 20.14 9.40 2.77
N GLY A 79 19.31 9.74 3.76
CA GLY A 79 19.09 11.12 4.22
C GLY A 79 18.31 12.02 3.24
N ARG A 80 17.83 11.48 2.11
CA ARG A 80 16.98 12.24 1.18
C ARG A 80 15.60 12.48 1.80
N PRO A 81 14.96 13.63 1.57
CA PRO A 81 13.57 13.82 1.92
C PRO A 81 12.66 12.83 1.18
N VAL A 82 11.75 12.18 1.90
CA VAL A 82 10.72 11.30 1.34
C VAL A 82 9.49 12.14 1.01
N ASP A 83 9.21 12.32 -0.27
CA ASP A 83 8.06 13.10 -0.75
C ASP A 83 6.76 12.30 -0.67
N VAL A 84 6.83 10.99 -0.91
CA VAL A 84 5.68 10.08 -0.93
C VAL A 84 6.02 8.79 -0.21
N LEU A 85 5.23 8.41 0.78
CA LEU A 85 5.28 7.12 1.44
C LEU A 85 3.99 6.35 1.16
N VAL A 86 4.10 5.20 0.50
CA VAL A 86 2.96 4.31 0.22
C VAL A 86 3.11 3.02 1.02
N ASN A 87 2.29 2.87 2.05
CA ASN A 87 2.16 1.67 2.85
C ASN A 87 1.19 0.71 2.16
N ASN A 88 1.74 -0.15 1.28
CA ASN A 88 0.96 -1.12 0.52
C ASN A 88 1.23 -2.58 0.97
N ALA A 89 2.36 -2.85 1.63
CA ALA A 89 2.65 -4.19 2.14
C ALA A 89 1.49 -4.73 2.99
N GLY A 90 1.08 -5.96 2.71
CA GLY A 90 0.00 -6.61 3.40
C GLY A 90 -0.33 -7.96 2.75
N GLY A 91 -1.20 -8.72 3.39
CA GLY A 91 -1.59 -10.02 2.88
C GLY A 91 -2.73 -10.63 3.68
N TYR A 92 -3.25 -11.72 3.16
CA TYR A 92 -4.26 -12.53 3.82
C TYR A 92 -3.62 -13.76 4.44
N HIS A 93 -3.85 -13.98 5.72
CA HIS A 93 -3.47 -15.20 6.42
C HIS A 93 -4.73 -16.04 6.65
N SER A 94 -4.75 -17.26 6.14
CA SER A 94 -5.72 -18.27 6.54
C SER A 94 -5.03 -19.21 7.50
N ALA A 95 -5.54 -19.35 8.71
CA ALA A 95 -5.17 -20.46 9.57
C ALA A 95 -6.39 -21.36 9.71
N ASP A 96 -6.22 -22.60 9.39
CA ASP A 96 -7.11 -23.65 9.88
C ASP A 96 -6.76 -23.81 11.36
N SER A 97 -7.56 -23.19 12.22
CA SER A 97 -7.13 -23.05 13.59
C SER A 97 -7.89 -23.95 14.55
N GLY A 98 -9.13 -24.32 14.31
CA GLY A 98 -9.94 -25.18 15.19
C GLY A 98 -9.73 -24.99 16.70
N THR A 99 -8.70 -24.20 17.10
CA THR A 99 -8.28 -23.95 18.48
C THR A 99 -8.11 -22.46 18.77
N LEU A 100 -8.29 -22.04 20.02
CA LEU A 100 -8.03 -20.67 20.45
C LEU A 100 -6.59 -20.22 20.21
N ALA A 101 -5.62 -21.13 20.37
CA ALA A 101 -4.21 -20.83 20.09
C ALA A 101 -3.97 -20.53 18.62
N GLY A 102 -4.55 -21.32 17.71
CA GLY A 102 -4.47 -21.09 16.27
C GLY A 102 -5.16 -19.79 15.85
N ILE A 103 -6.34 -19.49 16.41
CA ILE A 103 -7.04 -18.21 16.21
C ILE A 103 -6.12 -17.05 16.62
N ALA A 104 -5.54 -17.10 17.82
CA ALA A 104 -4.68 -16.06 18.33
C ALA A 104 -3.42 -15.86 17.45
N ALA A 105 -2.81 -16.95 16.97
CA ALA A 105 -1.66 -16.90 16.06
C ALA A 105 -2.02 -16.24 14.73
N ASN A 106 -3.16 -16.61 14.11
CA ASN A 106 -3.64 -16.00 12.87
C ASN A 106 -3.90 -14.50 13.01
N TRP A 107 -4.55 -14.08 14.10
CA TRP A 107 -4.81 -12.67 14.36
C TRP A 107 -3.52 -11.87 14.51
N ARG A 108 -2.53 -12.38 15.26
CA ARG A 108 -1.22 -11.73 15.42
C ARG A 108 -0.52 -11.59 14.07
N ALA A 109 -0.38 -12.69 13.33
CA ALA A 109 0.27 -12.66 12.01
C ALA A 109 -0.43 -11.70 11.03
N THR A 110 -1.77 -11.63 11.08
CA THR A 110 -2.54 -10.72 10.23
C THR A 110 -2.33 -9.26 10.62
N LEU A 111 -2.32 -8.94 11.91
CA LEU A 111 -2.04 -7.59 12.40
C LEU A 111 -0.58 -7.19 12.12
N ASP A 112 0.36 -8.07 12.35
CA ASP A 112 1.78 -7.82 12.07
C ASP A 112 1.98 -7.48 10.59
N THR A 113 1.44 -8.29 9.70
CA THR A 113 1.63 -8.12 8.25
C THR A 113 0.91 -6.90 7.69
N ASN A 114 -0.26 -6.53 8.21
CA ASN A 114 -1.12 -5.48 7.60
C ASN A 114 -1.12 -4.15 8.35
N VAL A 115 -0.72 -4.14 9.62
CA VAL A 115 -0.72 -2.92 10.47
C VAL A 115 0.69 -2.59 10.91
N LEU A 116 1.38 -3.51 11.60
CA LEU A 116 2.69 -3.23 12.19
C LEU A 116 3.73 -2.86 11.13
N THR A 117 3.71 -3.51 9.95
CA THR A 117 4.57 -3.14 8.81
C THR A 117 4.42 -1.68 8.41
N ALA A 118 3.18 -1.18 8.35
CA ALA A 118 2.90 0.21 7.98
C ALA A 118 3.31 1.17 9.11
N VAL A 119 3.05 0.79 10.35
CA VAL A 119 3.43 1.59 11.54
C VAL A 119 4.94 1.74 11.62
N LEU A 120 5.69 0.64 11.61
CA LEU A 120 7.14 0.67 11.74
C LEU A 120 7.81 1.46 10.62
N LEU A 121 7.39 1.23 9.36
CA LEU A 121 7.94 1.95 8.22
C LEU A 121 7.64 3.45 8.30
N THR A 122 6.41 3.82 8.68
CA THR A 122 6.02 5.23 8.77
C THR A 122 6.77 5.93 9.89
N GLU A 123 6.84 5.36 11.09
CA GLU A 123 7.54 5.97 12.22
C GLU A 123 9.06 6.09 11.94
N ALA A 124 9.67 5.09 11.32
CA ALA A 124 11.09 5.13 10.97
C ALA A 124 11.39 6.22 9.90
N LEU A 125 10.50 6.41 8.93
CA LEU A 125 10.67 7.41 7.88
C LEU A 125 10.09 8.78 8.24
N ARG A 126 9.34 8.92 9.35
CA ARG A 126 8.70 10.17 9.79
C ARG A 126 9.66 11.36 9.86
N PRO A 127 10.91 11.24 10.37
CA PRO A 127 11.88 12.33 10.36
C PRO A 127 12.30 12.77 8.95
N ALA A 128 12.30 11.84 7.99
CA ALA A 128 12.68 12.08 6.61
C ALA A 128 11.52 12.55 5.72
N LEU A 129 10.25 12.52 6.17
CA LEU A 129 9.14 13.01 5.38
C LEU A 129 9.33 14.48 5.01
N ARG A 130 9.11 14.81 3.75
CA ARG A 130 9.26 16.20 3.26
C ARG A 130 8.33 17.14 3.99
N ARG A 131 8.88 18.25 4.45
CA ARG A 131 8.17 19.36 5.10
C ARG A 131 8.51 20.67 4.41
N PRO A 132 7.53 21.42 3.91
CA PRO A 132 6.13 21.04 3.69
C PRO A 132 5.97 20.11 2.47
N GLY A 133 4.81 19.46 2.38
CA GLY A 133 4.37 18.82 1.13
C GLY A 133 4.52 17.31 1.03
N GLY A 134 4.89 16.63 2.11
CA GLY A 134 4.93 15.15 2.17
C GLY A 134 3.55 14.50 2.00
N ARG A 135 3.54 13.27 1.54
CA ARG A 135 2.34 12.46 1.30
C ARG A 135 2.49 11.08 1.93
N VAL A 136 1.57 10.69 2.80
CA VAL A 136 1.47 9.34 3.35
C VAL A 136 0.17 8.71 2.86
N ILE A 137 0.27 7.55 2.23
CA ILE A 137 -0.87 6.84 1.64
C ILE A 137 -0.87 5.41 2.17
N LEU A 138 -1.99 5.01 2.77
CA LEU A 138 -2.18 3.67 3.33
C LEU A 138 -3.11 2.87 2.41
N ILE A 139 -2.71 1.66 2.02
CA ILE A 139 -3.58 0.78 1.23
C ILE A 139 -4.37 -0.13 2.16
N SER A 140 -5.66 0.18 2.29
CA SER A 140 -6.64 -0.60 3.04
C SER A 140 -7.37 -1.61 2.14
N SER A 141 -8.66 -1.82 2.34
CA SER A 141 -9.55 -2.69 1.56
C SER A 141 -10.99 -2.37 1.87
N ILE A 142 -11.92 -2.63 0.95
CA ILE A 142 -13.36 -2.63 1.25
C ILE A 142 -13.73 -3.62 2.35
N ALA A 143 -12.90 -4.61 2.65
CA ALA A 143 -13.09 -5.52 3.77
C ALA A 143 -13.15 -4.77 5.12
N ALA A 144 -12.47 -3.63 5.24
CA ALA A 144 -12.54 -2.74 6.40
C ALA A 144 -13.94 -2.14 6.63
N GLN A 145 -14.72 -1.99 5.56
CA GLN A 145 -16.02 -1.32 5.57
C GLN A 145 -17.18 -2.30 5.58
N ARG A 146 -17.08 -3.42 4.84
CA ARG A 146 -18.16 -4.40 4.73
C ARG A 146 -17.96 -5.67 5.56
N GLY A 147 -16.76 -5.90 6.13
CA GLY A 147 -16.42 -7.15 6.81
C GLY A 147 -16.13 -8.30 5.84
N GLY A 148 -16.26 -9.54 6.34
CA GLY A 148 -16.09 -10.76 5.55
C GLY A 148 -14.66 -11.27 5.43
N GLY A 149 -13.77 -10.82 6.29
CA GLY A 149 -12.36 -11.25 6.30
C GLY A 149 -11.79 -11.38 7.72
N ASP A 150 -12.64 -11.45 8.74
CA ASP A 150 -12.25 -11.61 10.15
C ASP A 150 -11.05 -10.71 10.55
N ALA A 151 -9.92 -11.31 10.93
CA ALA A 151 -8.72 -10.60 11.31
C ALA A 151 -8.22 -9.63 10.22
N TYR A 152 -8.35 -10.00 8.94
CA TYR A 152 -7.97 -9.14 7.83
C TYR A 152 -8.85 -7.88 7.75
N SER A 153 -10.16 -8.02 7.91
CA SER A 153 -11.09 -6.87 7.96
C SER A 153 -10.76 -5.94 9.12
N ALA A 154 -10.51 -6.50 10.31
CA ALA A 154 -10.10 -5.73 11.48
C ALA A 154 -8.77 -5.01 11.26
N ALA A 155 -7.76 -5.69 10.69
CA ALA A 155 -6.48 -5.09 10.40
C ALA A 155 -6.58 -3.94 9.38
N LYS A 156 -7.38 -4.10 8.32
CA LYS A 156 -7.58 -3.04 7.32
C LYS A 156 -8.42 -1.87 7.87
N ALA A 157 -9.35 -2.12 8.79
CA ALA A 157 -10.07 -1.06 9.50
C ALA A 157 -9.17 -0.28 10.48
N ALA A 158 -8.21 -0.95 11.13
CA ALA A 158 -7.24 -0.29 12.01
C ALA A 158 -6.45 0.81 11.30
N LEU A 159 -6.13 0.62 10.01
CA LEU A 159 -5.45 1.64 9.20
C LEU A 159 -6.27 2.93 9.05
N HIS A 160 -7.61 2.86 9.04
CA HIS A 160 -8.47 4.04 8.96
C HIS A 160 -8.35 4.89 10.23
N GLY A 161 -8.54 4.28 11.42
CA GLY A 161 -8.40 4.99 12.69
C GLY A 161 -7.01 5.58 12.89
N TRP A 162 -5.97 4.82 12.50
CA TRP A 162 -4.60 5.29 12.58
C TRP A 162 -4.31 6.44 11.60
N ALA A 163 -4.86 6.40 10.38
CA ALA A 163 -4.73 7.47 9.40
C ALA A 163 -5.27 8.81 9.91
N TYR A 164 -6.40 8.81 10.64
CA TYR A 164 -6.94 10.03 11.24
C TYR A 164 -6.00 10.62 12.29
N SER A 165 -5.42 9.77 13.13
CA SER A 165 -4.43 10.18 14.12
C SER A 165 -3.16 10.75 13.47
N LEU A 166 -2.64 10.08 12.43
CA LEU A 166 -1.48 10.56 11.66
C LEU A 166 -1.78 11.89 10.94
N ALA A 167 -2.95 12.04 10.34
CA ALA A 167 -3.35 13.27 9.67
C ALA A 167 -3.38 14.46 10.63
N ALA A 168 -3.90 14.25 11.85
CA ALA A 168 -3.89 15.28 12.89
C ALA A 168 -2.46 15.64 13.34
N GLN A 169 -1.58 14.65 13.47
CA GLN A 169 -0.20 14.86 13.92
C GLN A 169 0.70 15.49 12.86
N LEU A 170 0.52 15.15 11.59
CA LEU A 170 1.39 15.57 10.48
C LEU A 170 0.83 16.78 9.70
N GLY A 171 -0.45 17.10 9.88
CA GLY A 171 -1.11 18.23 9.23
C GLY A 171 -0.44 19.58 9.49
N PRO A 172 0.00 19.92 10.73
CA PRO A 172 0.75 21.15 11.01
C PRO A 172 2.02 21.31 10.16
N ASP A 173 2.65 20.20 9.76
CA ASP A 173 3.82 20.17 8.88
C ASP A 173 3.44 20.17 7.36
N GLN A 174 2.16 20.36 7.04
CA GLN A 174 1.60 20.31 5.68
C GLN A 174 1.85 18.96 4.98
N ILE A 175 1.87 17.87 5.74
CA ILE A 175 1.92 16.51 5.25
C ILE A 175 0.49 15.96 5.24
N THR A 176 0.04 15.43 4.10
CA THR A 176 -1.28 14.79 4.01
C THR A 176 -1.18 13.29 4.26
N VAL A 177 -2.21 12.76 4.91
CA VAL A 177 -2.34 11.32 5.18
C VAL A 177 -3.70 10.85 4.69
N ASN A 178 -3.72 9.89 3.76
CA ASN A 178 -4.96 9.36 3.20
C ASN A 178 -4.91 7.84 3.09
N VAL A 179 -6.08 7.24 3.01
CA VAL A 179 -6.28 5.81 2.82
C VAL A 179 -6.88 5.59 1.43
N VAL A 180 -6.36 4.62 0.69
CA VAL A 180 -7.02 4.06 -0.49
C VAL A 180 -7.60 2.71 -0.10
N SER A 181 -8.88 2.49 -0.42
CA SER A 181 -9.63 1.28 -0.07
C SER A 181 -10.07 0.55 -1.35
N PRO A 182 -9.20 -0.35 -1.90
CA PRO A 182 -9.52 -1.10 -3.10
C PRO A 182 -10.65 -2.10 -2.89
N GLY A 183 -11.41 -2.33 -3.96
CA GLY A 183 -12.37 -3.42 -4.08
C GLY A 183 -11.72 -4.74 -4.50
N TYR A 184 -12.46 -5.51 -5.30
CA TYR A 184 -11.92 -6.68 -5.96
C TYR A 184 -11.01 -6.25 -7.12
N VAL A 185 -9.72 -6.48 -6.97
CA VAL A 185 -8.69 -6.21 -7.99
C VAL A 185 -8.18 -7.56 -8.50
N ALA A 186 -8.44 -7.86 -9.77
CA ALA A 186 -7.90 -9.03 -10.46
C ALA A 186 -6.41 -8.84 -10.75
N GLU A 187 -5.77 -9.85 -11.32
CA GLU A 187 -4.36 -9.83 -11.76
C GLU A 187 -3.37 -9.53 -10.61
N THR A 188 -3.72 -9.97 -9.38
CA THR A 188 -2.85 -9.87 -8.22
C THR A 188 -2.57 -11.24 -7.60
N GLU A 189 -1.39 -11.40 -7.01
CA GLU A 189 -1.06 -12.61 -6.23
C GLU A 189 -1.98 -12.78 -5.00
N PHE A 190 -2.68 -11.74 -4.58
CA PHE A 190 -3.55 -11.77 -3.40
C PHE A 190 -4.61 -12.87 -3.48
N PHE A 191 -5.13 -13.14 -4.68
CA PHE A 191 -6.14 -14.17 -4.92
C PHE A 191 -5.57 -15.43 -5.59
N ALA A 192 -4.26 -15.52 -5.84
CA ALA A 192 -3.65 -16.64 -6.53
C ALA A 192 -3.97 -17.97 -5.81
N GLY A 193 -4.46 -18.96 -6.58
CA GLY A 193 -4.82 -20.29 -6.08
C GLY A 193 -6.10 -20.35 -5.21
N ARG A 194 -6.79 -19.23 -5.00
CA ARG A 194 -8.01 -19.15 -4.16
C ARG A 194 -9.24 -18.63 -4.91
N MET A 195 -9.07 -18.16 -6.13
CA MET A 195 -10.16 -17.60 -6.92
C MET A 195 -10.69 -18.66 -7.90
N THR A 196 -11.97 -19.00 -7.76
CA THR A 196 -12.69 -19.83 -8.75
C THR A 196 -13.38 -18.94 -9.79
N PRO A 197 -13.74 -19.46 -10.98
CA PRO A 197 -14.52 -18.72 -11.98
C PRO A 197 -15.84 -18.16 -11.39
N GLU A 198 -16.53 -18.93 -10.59
CA GLU A 198 -17.78 -18.52 -9.92
C GLU A 198 -17.53 -17.41 -8.90
N GLY A 199 -16.47 -17.53 -8.10
CA GLY A 199 -16.03 -16.51 -7.14
C GLY A 199 -15.64 -15.22 -7.83
N HIS A 200 -14.99 -15.30 -9.00
CA HIS A 200 -14.69 -14.14 -9.84
C HIS A 200 -16.00 -13.47 -10.33
N ALA A 201 -16.90 -14.25 -10.95
CA ALA A 201 -18.17 -13.75 -11.48
C ALA A 201 -19.00 -13.06 -10.38
N GLN A 202 -19.08 -13.67 -9.18
CA GLN A 202 -19.80 -13.11 -8.05
C GLN A 202 -19.22 -11.76 -7.60
N ARG A 203 -17.89 -11.63 -7.58
CA ARG A 203 -17.22 -10.37 -7.18
C ARG A 203 -17.40 -9.28 -8.24
N VAL A 204 -17.36 -9.64 -9.53
CA VAL A 204 -17.65 -8.72 -10.64
C VAL A 204 -19.10 -8.24 -10.56
N ALA A 205 -20.07 -9.16 -10.37
CA ALA A 205 -21.48 -8.82 -10.22
C ALA A 205 -21.78 -7.91 -9.00
N ALA A 206 -20.92 -7.92 -7.99
CA ALA A 206 -21.03 -7.03 -6.84
C ALA A 206 -20.53 -5.60 -7.12
N THR A 207 -19.94 -5.32 -8.30
CA THR A 207 -19.54 -3.98 -8.69
C THR A 207 -20.63 -3.30 -9.52
N LEU A 208 -20.82 -2.00 -9.33
CA LEU A 208 -21.77 -1.22 -10.15
C LEU A 208 -21.20 -0.96 -11.55
N VAL A 209 -19.87 -0.91 -11.71
CA VAL A 209 -19.22 -0.71 -13.01
C VAL A 209 -19.13 -1.99 -13.85
N GLY A 210 -19.56 -3.16 -13.33
CA GLY A 210 -19.68 -4.40 -14.07
C GLY A 210 -18.35 -5.08 -14.44
N ARG A 211 -17.23 -4.71 -13.82
CA ARG A 211 -15.91 -5.35 -14.06
C ARG A 211 -15.11 -5.48 -12.77
N ALA A 212 -14.13 -6.37 -12.79
CA ALA A 212 -13.07 -6.35 -11.79
C ALA A 212 -12.22 -5.09 -11.95
N GLY A 213 -11.66 -4.58 -10.85
CA GLY A 213 -10.57 -3.63 -10.92
C GLY A 213 -9.27 -4.29 -11.38
N VAL A 214 -8.36 -3.49 -11.89
CA VAL A 214 -6.97 -3.87 -12.19
C VAL A 214 -6.03 -3.05 -11.31
N PRO A 215 -4.76 -3.46 -11.13
CA PRO A 215 -3.80 -2.73 -10.30
C PRO A 215 -3.68 -1.24 -10.67
N ASP A 216 -3.82 -0.90 -11.94
CA ASP A 216 -3.75 0.47 -12.43
C ASP A 216 -4.93 1.35 -11.98
N ASP A 217 -6.13 0.80 -11.80
CA ASP A 217 -7.26 1.56 -11.22
C ASP A 217 -6.90 2.13 -9.84
N VAL A 218 -6.15 1.34 -9.04
CA VAL A 218 -5.69 1.76 -7.72
C VAL A 218 -4.49 2.71 -7.82
N ALA A 219 -3.55 2.40 -8.71
CA ALA A 219 -2.34 3.20 -8.90
C ALA A 219 -2.64 4.64 -9.30
N GLU A 220 -3.63 4.89 -10.16
CA GLU A 220 -4.05 6.24 -10.56
C GLU A 220 -4.62 7.04 -9.38
N SER A 221 -5.34 6.39 -8.47
CA SER A 221 -5.83 7.04 -7.25
C SER A 221 -4.68 7.42 -6.30
N VAL A 222 -3.70 6.54 -6.16
CA VAL A 222 -2.47 6.82 -5.39
C VAL A 222 -1.69 7.95 -6.05
N ARG A 223 -1.56 7.95 -7.38
CA ARG A 223 -0.90 8.98 -8.15
C ARG A 223 -1.52 10.36 -7.93
N TYR A 224 -2.86 10.46 -7.92
CA TYR A 224 -3.56 11.69 -7.57
C TYR A 224 -3.21 12.14 -6.15
N LEU A 225 -3.37 11.27 -5.14
CA LEU A 225 -3.08 11.61 -3.74
C LEU A 225 -1.60 11.96 -3.49
N ALA A 226 -0.68 11.40 -4.27
CA ALA A 226 0.75 11.68 -4.23
C ALA A 226 1.11 13.02 -4.89
N SER A 227 0.21 13.59 -5.70
CA SER A 227 0.46 14.81 -6.45
C SER A 227 0.38 16.08 -5.59
N PRO A 228 0.97 17.20 -6.03
CA PRO A 228 0.76 18.51 -5.41
C PRO A 228 -0.70 18.95 -5.41
N ALA A 229 -1.49 18.54 -6.42
CA ALA A 229 -2.91 18.90 -6.55
C ALA A 229 -3.78 18.36 -5.41
N ALA A 230 -3.35 17.26 -4.74
CA ALA A 230 -4.03 16.71 -3.58
C ALA A 230 -3.59 17.35 -2.24
N GLY A 231 -2.92 18.51 -2.27
CA GLY A 231 -2.37 19.16 -1.06
C GLY A 231 -3.40 19.59 -0.02
N TYR A 232 -4.67 19.63 -0.36
CA TYR A 232 -5.77 19.94 0.57
C TYR A 232 -6.64 18.72 0.92
N VAL A 233 -6.23 17.52 0.48
CA VAL A 233 -6.92 16.25 0.74
C VAL A 233 -6.13 15.50 1.82
N THR A 234 -6.68 15.42 3.03
CA THR A 234 -6.08 14.69 4.15
C THR A 234 -7.15 14.06 5.03
N GLY A 235 -6.82 12.97 5.73
CA GLY A 235 -7.74 12.23 6.58
C GLY A 235 -8.88 11.53 5.82
N GLN A 236 -8.73 11.29 4.51
CA GLN A 236 -9.80 10.70 3.70
C GLN A 236 -9.58 9.21 3.47
N VAL A 237 -10.69 8.48 3.39
CA VAL A 237 -10.74 7.09 2.91
C VAL A 237 -11.34 7.10 1.51
N LEU A 238 -10.50 6.93 0.50
CA LEU A 238 -10.91 6.91 -0.89
C LEU A 238 -11.23 5.48 -1.34
N GLY A 239 -12.50 5.19 -1.61
CA GLY A 239 -12.95 3.90 -2.14
C GLY A 239 -12.62 3.79 -3.63
N VAL A 240 -11.82 2.78 -4.02
CA VAL A 240 -11.51 2.42 -5.41
C VAL A 240 -12.01 1.00 -5.64
N ASN A 241 -13.33 0.85 -5.77
CA ASN A 241 -14.00 -0.45 -5.61
C ASN A 241 -15.12 -0.72 -6.63
N GLY A 242 -15.22 0.09 -7.68
CA GLY A 242 -16.23 -0.07 -8.72
C GLY A 242 -17.68 0.07 -8.21
N GLY A 243 -17.90 0.73 -7.07
CA GLY A 243 -19.21 0.88 -6.46
C GLY A 243 -19.64 -0.31 -5.60
N SER A 244 -18.77 -1.27 -5.27
CA SER A 244 -19.09 -2.39 -4.36
C SER A 244 -19.39 -1.92 -2.94
N VAL A 245 -18.91 -0.75 -2.54
CA VAL A 245 -19.23 -0.05 -1.30
C VAL A 245 -19.41 1.42 -1.62
N LEU A 246 -20.54 2.01 -1.22
CA LEU A 246 -20.91 3.39 -1.50
C LEU A 246 -20.73 4.30 -0.29
N GLY A 247 -20.36 5.55 -0.53
CA GLY A 247 -20.57 6.69 0.37
C GLY A 247 -19.79 6.69 1.69
N ARG A 248 -18.65 6.02 1.76
CA ARG A 248 -17.89 5.98 3.03
C ARG A 248 -16.39 6.13 2.80
#